data_13e0c419e94480ae8953ce66f6cffe1c
#
_entry.id   13e0c419e94480ae8953ce66f6cffe1c
#
_cell.length_a   1.000
_cell.length_b   1.000
_cell.length_c   1.000
_cell.angle_alpha   90.00
_cell.angle_beta   90.00
_cell.angle_gamma   90.00
#
_symmetry.space_group_name_H-M   'P 1'
#
loop_
_entity.id
_entity.type
_entity.pdbx_description
1 polymer ?
#
loop_
_entity_poly.entity_id
_entity_poly.type
_entity_poly.pdbx_seq_one_letter_code
_entity_poly.pdbx_strand_id
1 'polypeptide(L)'
;VPILYRPHLAQAKIHEACDARFRTVCTGRRFGKTLCMAAEIMDRGGRVQGGDYGWVAPTYGVAERGVEAFRAIAPDDVRVVGRMPTRVEFEGKVGPCRVFMLSADNPDSIRGFGFRGIVVDEAAAVPVDVWNYVLRPTLAQTLGWGVFISTPAGRNWFYDMFTRGIERQEGFKSFTFPSNVSPYFPAKEWEEAKATLPEDVFRQEYMAEFLEDSAGVFRGIDACLFDASSEVGGQRTEDRRNGTVIVGCDIAKHTDWTVLIAMDAKTGQCLEMERFNQLDWPLQKERIAGFVRRWNALLVMDATGVGDPVYDDLRRVLPRVEGFKSTAQTKRELVQGLMVAVEQRRVMWPAGNGINHEGTKGTKELGIGGTLNAQRSTLNATWEVLTAEMRRYEYEIGPTGQISYAAPSGYHDDCVMALALAVWGCRTFGVEPGLMMRLGMGLRSEGGGRRTVTLA
;
A
#
# COMPACT_ATOMS: atom_id res chain seq x y z
N VAL A 1 -29.39 29.18 -1.28
CA VAL A 1 -29.27 28.16 -2.32
C VAL A 1 -29.76 26.85 -1.74
N PRO A 2 -30.75 26.16 -2.33
CA PRO A 2 -31.12 24.81 -1.94
C PRO A 2 -29.99 23.85 -2.36
N ILE A 3 -29.42 23.09 -1.41
CA ILE A 3 -28.38 22.11 -1.70
C ILE A 3 -28.96 20.69 -1.73
N LEU A 4 -28.54 19.91 -2.74
CA LEU A 4 -28.91 18.50 -2.91
C LEU A 4 -28.00 17.61 -2.03
N TYR A 5 -27.92 17.91 -0.75
CA TYR A 5 -27.08 17.21 0.19
C TYR A 5 -27.86 16.86 1.46
N ARG A 6 -27.79 15.61 1.86
CA ARG A 6 -28.34 15.12 3.13
C ARG A 6 -27.20 14.45 3.90
N PRO A 7 -26.75 15.05 5.02
CA PRO A 7 -25.69 14.45 5.81
C PRO A 7 -26.18 13.14 6.45
N HIS A 8 -25.36 12.11 6.38
CA HIS A 8 -25.55 10.96 7.27
C HIS A 8 -25.10 11.32 8.71
N LEU A 9 -25.43 10.50 9.70
CA LEU A 9 -25.26 10.81 11.11
C LEU A 9 -23.84 11.28 11.49
N ALA A 10 -22.81 10.68 10.92
CA ALA A 10 -21.43 11.08 11.21
C ALA A 10 -21.06 12.42 10.57
N GLN A 11 -21.56 12.73 9.38
CA GLN A 11 -21.36 14.03 8.73
C GLN A 11 -22.12 15.14 9.49
N ALA A 12 -23.33 14.84 9.98
CA ALA A 12 -24.10 15.77 10.80
C ALA A 12 -23.34 16.20 12.05
N LYS A 13 -22.68 15.27 12.74
CA LYS A 13 -21.81 15.58 13.91
C LYS A 13 -20.65 16.51 13.56
N ILE A 14 -20.11 16.40 12.34
CA ILE A 14 -19.05 17.32 11.89
C ILE A 14 -19.62 18.73 11.68
N HIS A 15 -20.80 18.85 11.10
CA HIS A 15 -21.47 20.15 10.87
C HIS A 15 -21.91 20.81 12.19
N GLU A 16 -22.40 20.04 13.15
CA GLU A 16 -22.83 20.54 14.47
C GLU A 16 -21.70 21.18 15.26
N ALA A 17 -20.45 20.84 14.99
CA ALA A 17 -19.27 21.38 15.66
C ALA A 17 -18.79 22.73 15.09
N CYS A 18 -19.70 23.56 14.62
CA CYS A 18 -19.38 24.85 14.00
C CYS A 18 -18.83 25.91 14.96
N ASP A 19 -18.89 25.70 16.26
CA ASP A 19 -18.28 26.49 17.33
C ASP A 19 -16.75 26.37 17.38
N ALA A 20 -16.19 25.23 16.96
CA ALA A 20 -14.76 25.05 16.89
C ALA A 20 -14.14 25.83 15.71
N ARG A 21 -13.09 26.60 15.99
CA ARG A 21 -12.36 27.33 14.96
C ARG A 21 -11.62 26.40 14.02
N PHE A 22 -11.01 25.34 14.55
CA PHE A 22 -10.27 24.33 13.80
C PHE A 22 -10.85 22.95 14.03
N ARG A 23 -11.16 22.26 12.94
CA ARG A 23 -11.69 20.91 12.98
C ARG A 23 -10.81 19.97 12.18
N THR A 24 -10.46 18.83 12.77
CA THR A 24 -9.71 17.75 12.11
C THR A 24 -10.62 16.55 11.91
N VAL A 25 -10.81 16.17 10.65
CA VAL A 25 -11.72 15.08 10.25
C VAL A 25 -10.91 13.96 9.61
N CYS A 26 -10.51 13.00 10.42
CA CYS A 26 -9.80 11.81 10.02
C CYS A 26 -10.81 10.71 9.68
N THR A 27 -10.91 10.30 8.41
CA THR A 27 -11.88 9.27 8.05
C THR A 27 -11.32 8.30 7.00
N GLY A 28 -11.89 7.10 6.99
CA GLY A 28 -11.57 6.14 5.95
C GLY A 28 -11.98 6.60 4.54
N ARG A 29 -11.49 5.90 3.54
CA ARG A 29 -11.82 6.14 2.12
C ARG A 29 -13.33 6.06 1.88
N ARG A 30 -13.83 6.83 0.91
CA ARG A 30 -15.26 6.82 0.51
C ARG A 30 -16.27 7.19 1.61
N PHE A 31 -15.81 7.78 2.70
CA PHE A 31 -16.70 8.33 3.75
C PHE A 31 -17.58 9.48 3.24
N GLY A 32 -17.14 10.21 2.22
CA GLY A 32 -17.82 11.39 1.69
C GLY A 32 -17.31 12.71 2.26
N LYS A 33 -16.02 12.78 2.65
CA LYS A 33 -15.35 14.01 3.19
C LYS A 33 -15.55 15.23 2.30
N THR A 34 -15.24 15.08 1.02
CA THR A 34 -15.24 16.17 0.04
C THR A 34 -16.65 16.78 -0.14
N LEU A 35 -17.69 15.93 -0.27
CA LEU A 35 -19.09 16.39 -0.32
C LEU A 35 -19.51 17.09 0.97
N CYS A 36 -19.13 16.52 2.13
CA CYS A 36 -19.41 17.11 3.43
C CYS A 36 -18.83 18.52 3.55
N MET A 37 -17.61 18.74 3.11
CA MET A 37 -16.95 20.03 3.21
C MET A 37 -17.45 21.04 2.18
N ALA A 38 -17.81 20.62 0.97
CA ALA A 38 -18.48 21.48 0.02
C ALA A 38 -19.82 22.02 0.58
N ALA A 39 -20.62 21.13 1.20
CA ALA A 39 -21.85 21.51 1.88
C ALA A 39 -21.59 22.46 3.07
N GLU A 40 -20.54 22.22 3.86
CA GLU A 40 -20.14 23.10 4.97
C GLU A 40 -19.82 24.52 4.51
N ILE A 41 -19.02 24.68 3.43
CA ILE A 41 -18.72 25.99 2.87
C ILE A 41 -19.97 26.66 2.35
N MET A 42 -20.84 25.94 1.63
CA MET A 42 -22.08 26.51 1.10
C MET A 42 -23.05 26.94 2.21
N ASP A 43 -23.17 26.14 3.26
CA ASP A 43 -24.02 26.49 4.38
C ASP A 43 -23.51 27.72 5.14
N ARG A 44 -22.25 27.70 5.54
CA ARG A 44 -21.62 28.81 6.28
C ARG A 44 -21.48 30.08 5.42
N GLY A 45 -21.00 29.92 4.18
CA GLY A 45 -20.89 31.02 3.22
C GLY A 45 -22.25 31.59 2.83
N GLY A 46 -23.18 30.72 2.50
CA GLY A 46 -24.50 31.09 2.03
C GLY A 46 -25.42 31.69 3.08
N ARG A 47 -25.35 31.20 4.34
CA ARG A 47 -26.27 31.64 5.40
C ARG A 47 -25.70 32.68 6.35
N VAL A 48 -24.41 32.63 6.63
CA VAL A 48 -23.82 33.35 7.76
C VAL A 48 -22.80 34.41 7.30
N GLN A 49 -21.95 34.09 6.34
CA GLN A 49 -20.79 34.93 5.99
C GLN A 49 -20.50 34.86 4.49
N GLY A 50 -20.99 35.80 3.70
CA GLY A 50 -20.46 35.99 2.34
C GLY A 50 -18.94 36.19 2.30
N GLY A 51 -18.31 36.18 1.13
CA GLY A 51 -16.88 36.46 0.95
C GLY A 51 -16.04 35.32 0.44
N ASP A 52 -14.75 35.31 0.74
CA ASP A 52 -13.75 34.41 0.16
C ASP A 52 -13.44 33.22 1.07
N TYR A 53 -13.36 32.04 0.44
CA TYR A 53 -13.02 30.78 1.07
C TYR A 53 -11.89 30.10 0.28
N GLY A 54 -11.05 29.33 0.96
CA GLY A 54 -10.01 28.51 0.34
C GLY A 54 -10.38 27.02 0.36
N TRP A 55 -10.19 26.36 -0.78
CA TRP A 55 -10.12 24.91 -0.87
C TRP A 55 -8.71 24.53 -1.28
N VAL A 56 -7.93 24.00 -0.37
CA VAL A 56 -6.52 23.69 -0.55
C VAL A 56 -6.32 22.19 -0.57
N ALA A 57 -5.57 21.70 -1.55
CA ALA A 57 -5.19 20.29 -1.66
C ALA A 57 -3.71 20.17 -2.01
N PRO A 58 -3.08 18.98 -1.90
CA PRO A 58 -1.69 18.80 -2.27
C PRO A 58 -1.39 19.26 -3.70
N THR A 59 -2.26 18.93 -4.64
CA THR A 59 -2.15 19.30 -6.05
C THR A 59 -3.45 19.89 -6.59
N TYR A 60 -3.40 20.62 -7.69
CA TYR A 60 -4.62 21.12 -8.35
C TYR A 60 -5.56 20.00 -8.81
N GLY A 61 -5.03 18.86 -9.26
CA GLY A 61 -5.84 17.71 -9.66
C GLY A 61 -6.66 17.11 -8.51
N VAL A 62 -6.17 17.20 -7.26
CA VAL A 62 -6.94 16.83 -6.07
C VAL A 62 -7.95 17.91 -5.72
N ALA A 63 -7.59 19.19 -5.85
CA ALA A 63 -8.50 20.32 -5.59
C ALA A 63 -9.72 20.32 -6.55
N GLU A 64 -9.57 19.86 -7.79
CA GLU A 64 -10.68 19.75 -8.74
C GLU A 64 -11.82 18.85 -8.27
N ARG A 65 -11.53 17.84 -7.43
CA ARG A 65 -12.58 17.02 -6.79
C ARG A 65 -13.52 17.85 -5.92
N GLY A 66 -13.01 18.95 -5.34
CA GLY A 66 -13.83 19.95 -4.65
C GLY A 66 -14.83 20.61 -5.60
N VAL A 67 -14.40 21.02 -6.82
CA VAL A 67 -15.31 21.59 -7.84
C VAL A 67 -16.43 20.63 -8.20
N GLU A 68 -16.09 19.34 -8.39
CA GLU A 68 -17.07 18.30 -8.69
C GLU A 68 -18.09 18.15 -7.54
N ALA A 69 -17.61 18.24 -6.30
CA ALA A 69 -18.49 18.16 -5.12
C ALA A 69 -19.47 19.36 -5.06
N PHE A 70 -19.02 20.59 -5.32
CA PHE A 70 -19.90 21.76 -5.38
C PHE A 70 -20.95 21.61 -6.48
N ARG A 71 -20.56 21.16 -7.67
CA ARG A 71 -21.48 20.91 -8.79
C ARG A 71 -22.51 19.82 -8.47
N ALA A 72 -22.08 18.78 -7.77
CA ALA A 72 -22.97 17.67 -7.39
C ALA A 72 -24.06 18.07 -6.40
N ILE A 73 -23.76 19.01 -5.48
CA ILE A 73 -24.70 19.41 -4.43
C ILE A 73 -25.55 20.64 -4.80
N ALA A 74 -25.13 21.45 -5.77
CA ALA A 74 -25.85 22.64 -6.21
C ALA A 74 -25.59 22.92 -7.71
N PRO A 75 -26.08 22.07 -8.62
CA PRO A 75 -25.74 22.13 -10.05
C PRO A 75 -26.18 23.42 -10.73
N ASP A 76 -27.32 23.97 -10.31
CA ASP A 76 -27.92 25.15 -10.93
C ASP A 76 -27.46 26.49 -10.31
N ASP A 77 -26.90 26.45 -9.13
CA ASP A 77 -26.57 27.64 -8.32
C ASP A 77 -25.06 27.93 -8.24
N VAL A 78 -24.25 27.02 -8.74
CA VAL A 78 -22.79 27.11 -8.68
C VAL A 78 -22.21 27.48 -10.05
N ARG A 79 -21.49 28.59 -10.10
CA ARG A 79 -20.72 28.99 -11.26
C ARG A 79 -19.24 28.68 -11.07
N VAL A 80 -18.64 28.00 -12.04
CA VAL A 80 -17.19 27.72 -12.06
C VAL A 80 -16.50 28.69 -13.00
N VAL A 81 -15.52 29.42 -12.48
CA VAL A 81 -14.84 30.51 -13.19
C VAL A 81 -13.33 30.28 -13.18
N GLY A 82 -12.71 30.57 -14.33
CA GLY A 82 -11.25 30.50 -14.49
C GLY A 82 -10.72 29.14 -14.89
N ARG A 83 -9.45 29.16 -15.31
CA ARG A 83 -8.63 27.97 -15.55
C ARG A 83 -7.37 28.12 -14.71
N MET A 84 -7.24 27.35 -13.67
CA MET A 84 -6.12 27.29 -12.73
C MET A 84 -5.52 28.67 -12.29
N PRO A 85 -5.77 29.13 -11.07
CA PRO A 85 -6.66 28.52 -10.10
C PRO A 85 -8.13 28.70 -10.48
N THR A 86 -8.87 27.60 -10.48
CA THR A 86 -10.32 27.61 -10.65
C THR A 86 -10.98 28.14 -9.38
N ARG A 87 -12.07 28.87 -9.51
CA ARG A 87 -12.89 29.23 -8.36
C ARG A 87 -14.35 28.87 -8.59
N VAL A 88 -15.00 28.54 -7.49
CA VAL A 88 -16.44 28.30 -7.44
C VAL A 88 -17.11 29.52 -6.86
N GLU A 89 -18.15 30.04 -7.52
CA GLU A 89 -18.92 31.19 -7.12
C GLU A 89 -20.38 30.80 -6.91
N PHE A 90 -21.00 31.30 -5.87
CA PHE A 90 -22.43 31.14 -5.60
C PHE A 90 -22.95 32.33 -4.78
N GLU A 91 -24.27 32.61 -4.88
CA GLU A 91 -24.92 33.67 -4.13
C GLU A 91 -25.37 33.17 -2.74
N GLY A 92 -24.92 33.84 -1.70
CA GLY A 92 -25.37 33.64 -0.34
C GLY A 92 -26.37 34.69 0.09
N LYS A 93 -27.02 34.50 1.23
CA LYS A 93 -27.99 35.49 1.81
C LYS A 93 -27.31 36.78 2.23
N VAL A 94 -26.05 36.75 2.55
CA VAL A 94 -25.26 37.91 3.05
C VAL A 94 -24.37 38.51 1.95
N GLY A 95 -24.36 37.93 0.76
CA GLY A 95 -23.58 38.38 -0.39
C GLY A 95 -22.88 37.26 -1.11
N PRO A 96 -22.14 37.59 -2.19
CA PRO A 96 -21.48 36.57 -3.01
C PRO A 96 -20.40 35.82 -2.25
N CYS A 97 -20.30 34.54 -2.52
CA CYS A 97 -19.29 33.64 -2.01
C CYS A 97 -18.38 33.15 -3.13
N ARG A 98 -17.08 33.16 -2.89
CA ARG A 98 -16.06 32.69 -3.82
C ARG A 98 -15.17 31.66 -3.12
N VAL A 99 -15.05 30.50 -3.69
CA VAL A 99 -14.18 29.42 -3.18
C VAL A 99 -13.04 29.22 -4.15
N PHE A 100 -11.83 29.52 -3.73
CA PHE A 100 -10.62 29.40 -4.55
C PHE A 100 -10.04 28.00 -4.40
N MET A 101 -9.88 27.30 -5.53
CA MET A 101 -9.24 25.98 -5.59
C MET A 101 -7.73 26.17 -5.71
N LEU A 102 -6.98 25.74 -4.70
CA LEU A 102 -5.58 26.07 -4.49
C LEU A 102 -4.75 24.81 -4.31
N SER A 103 -3.48 24.87 -4.73
CA SER A 103 -2.53 23.77 -4.58
C SER A 103 -1.44 24.12 -3.57
N ALA A 104 -1.14 23.18 -2.69
CA ALA A 104 0.00 23.26 -1.77
C ALA A 104 1.37 23.22 -2.49
N ASP A 105 1.42 22.70 -3.72
CA ASP A 105 2.64 22.72 -4.55
C ASP A 105 3.00 24.14 -5.03
N ASN A 106 2.05 25.09 -4.99
CA ASN A 106 2.28 26.47 -5.35
C ASN A 106 1.85 27.41 -4.23
N PRO A 107 2.54 27.41 -3.07
CA PRO A 107 2.14 28.15 -1.88
C PRO A 107 2.18 29.67 -2.06
N ASP A 108 3.03 30.19 -2.94
CA ASP A 108 3.13 31.64 -3.17
C ASP A 108 1.86 32.20 -3.83
N SER A 109 1.13 31.41 -4.60
CA SER A 109 -0.16 31.82 -5.17
C SER A 109 -1.27 32.02 -4.12
N ILE A 110 -1.06 31.53 -2.89
CA ILE A 110 -2.01 31.59 -1.78
C ILE A 110 -1.75 32.83 -0.90
N ARG A 111 -0.54 33.35 -0.95
CA ARG A 111 -0.18 34.56 -0.16
C ARG A 111 -1.02 35.77 -0.58
N GLY A 112 -1.45 36.53 0.39
CA GLY A 112 -2.24 37.75 0.16
C GLY A 112 -3.76 37.58 0.17
N PHE A 113 -4.27 36.35 0.22
CA PHE A 113 -5.69 36.09 0.48
C PHE A 113 -6.07 36.39 1.94
N GLY A 114 -7.34 36.79 2.15
CA GLY A 114 -7.97 36.90 3.47
C GLY A 114 -9.23 36.05 3.50
N PHE A 115 -9.10 34.78 3.89
CA PHE A 115 -10.22 33.84 3.88
C PHE A 115 -11.07 33.89 5.14
N ARG A 116 -12.38 33.75 5.00
CA ARG A 116 -13.31 33.52 6.11
C ARG A 116 -13.30 32.08 6.61
N GLY A 117 -12.89 31.16 5.75
CA GLY A 117 -12.69 29.78 6.10
C GLY A 117 -11.88 29.04 5.03
N ILE A 118 -11.20 27.99 5.45
CA ILE A 118 -10.48 27.12 4.54
C ILE A 118 -10.83 25.66 4.81
N VAL A 119 -10.87 24.88 3.75
CA VAL A 119 -10.83 23.41 3.80
C VAL A 119 -9.49 22.98 3.24
N VAL A 120 -8.77 22.13 3.98
CA VAL A 120 -7.54 21.48 3.53
C VAL A 120 -7.87 20.03 3.26
N ASP A 121 -8.00 19.68 1.98
CA ASP A 121 -8.33 18.34 1.52
C ASP A 121 -7.05 17.51 1.35
N GLU A 122 -7.09 16.24 1.76
CA GLU A 122 -5.93 15.36 1.91
C GLU A 122 -4.80 16.05 2.72
N ALA A 123 -5.19 16.61 3.86
CA ALA A 123 -4.32 17.44 4.72
C ALA A 123 -3.05 16.72 5.18
N ALA A 124 -3.10 15.41 5.38
CA ALA A 124 -1.93 14.62 5.76
C ALA A 124 -0.81 14.65 4.71
N ALA A 125 -1.14 14.93 3.43
CA ALA A 125 -0.18 15.05 2.33
C ALA A 125 0.27 16.49 2.05
N VAL A 126 -0.27 17.48 2.77
CA VAL A 126 0.14 18.89 2.65
C VAL A 126 1.35 19.14 3.56
N PRO A 127 2.43 19.78 3.08
CA PRO A 127 3.58 20.11 3.93
C PRO A 127 3.20 21.02 5.10
N VAL A 128 3.75 20.76 6.29
CA VAL A 128 3.47 21.53 7.51
C VAL A 128 3.81 23.02 7.36
N ASP A 129 4.85 23.34 6.61
CA ASP A 129 5.28 24.72 6.35
C ASP A 129 4.22 25.53 5.58
N VAL A 130 3.49 24.86 4.66
CA VAL A 130 2.37 25.49 3.94
C VAL A 130 1.27 25.85 4.93
N TRP A 131 0.93 24.97 5.88
CA TRP A 131 -0.03 25.31 6.93
C TRP A 131 0.47 26.48 7.79
N ASN A 132 1.67 26.37 8.35
CA ASN A 132 2.16 27.32 9.34
C ASN A 132 2.42 28.71 8.77
N TYR A 133 3.03 28.79 7.59
CA TYR A 133 3.56 30.05 7.05
C TYR A 133 2.72 30.65 5.91
N VAL A 134 1.77 29.88 5.36
CA VAL A 134 0.96 30.34 4.23
C VAL A 134 -0.54 30.34 4.57
N LEU A 135 -1.11 29.19 4.93
CA LEU A 135 -2.55 29.04 5.11
C LEU A 135 -3.07 29.72 6.38
N ARG A 136 -2.43 29.46 7.52
CA ARG A 136 -2.84 30.02 8.80
C ARG A 136 -2.85 31.57 8.80
N PRO A 137 -1.86 32.26 8.23
CA PRO A 137 -1.89 33.73 8.09
C PRO A 137 -3.09 34.26 7.31
N THR A 138 -3.60 33.54 6.28
CA THR A 138 -4.77 33.98 5.50
C THR A 138 -6.05 34.07 6.33
N LEU A 139 -6.10 33.39 7.49
CA LEU A 139 -7.24 33.42 8.42
C LEU A 139 -7.11 34.45 9.52
N ALA A 140 -5.97 35.16 9.62
CA ALA A 140 -5.68 36.04 10.77
C ALA A 140 -6.59 37.21 10.84
N GLN A 141 -6.80 37.94 9.73
CA GLN A 141 -7.59 39.16 9.67
C GLN A 141 -9.09 38.92 9.90
N THR A 142 -9.60 37.80 9.40
CA THR A 142 -11.02 37.46 9.46
C THR A 142 -11.38 36.64 10.71
N LEU A 143 -10.39 36.22 11.50
CA LEU A 143 -10.51 35.18 12.53
C LEU A 143 -11.19 33.92 11.97
N GLY A 144 -10.91 33.63 10.72
CA GLY A 144 -11.52 32.56 9.93
C GLY A 144 -11.31 31.16 10.53
N TRP A 145 -12.15 30.26 10.11
CA TRP A 145 -12.10 28.85 10.53
C TRP A 145 -11.30 27.95 9.55
N GLY A 146 -10.85 26.79 10.04
CA GLY A 146 -10.16 25.79 9.21
C GLY A 146 -10.72 24.40 9.46
N VAL A 147 -10.90 23.61 8.39
CA VAL A 147 -11.20 22.17 8.48
C VAL A 147 -10.18 21.39 7.70
N PHE A 148 -9.55 20.43 8.36
CA PHE A 148 -8.54 19.55 7.81
C PHE A 148 -9.15 18.17 7.62
N ILE A 149 -9.25 17.71 6.37
CA ILE A 149 -9.82 16.40 6.05
C ILE A 149 -8.78 15.49 5.38
N SER A 150 -8.63 14.28 5.86
CA SER A 150 -7.71 13.28 5.29
C SER A 150 -8.03 11.86 5.76
N THR A 151 -7.45 10.86 5.09
CA THR A 151 -7.08 9.59 5.74
C THR A 151 -5.81 9.81 6.57
N PRO A 152 -5.56 8.99 7.61
CA PRO A 152 -4.31 9.10 8.37
C PRO A 152 -3.10 8.77 7.49
N ALA A 153 -1.94 9.37 7.78
CA ALA A 153 -0.67 9.06 7.14
C ALA A 153 0.46 9.29 8.15
N GLY A 154 0.75 8.29 8.98
CA GLY A 154 1.73 8.39 10.05
C GLY A 154 1.41 9.48 11.09
N ARG A 155 2.38 9.80 11.95
CA ARG A 155 2.28 10.86 12.98
C ARG A 155 2.86 12.19 12.48
N ASN A 156 2.24 12.78 11.47
CA ASN A 156 2.60 14.08 10.93
C ASN A 156 1.81 15.24 11.58
N TRP A 157 1.94 16.47 11.06
CA TRP A 157 1.24 17.65 11.58
C TRP A 157 -0.30 17.51 11.59
N PHE A 158 -0.88 16.70 10.68
CA PHE A 158 -2.32 16.41 10.69
C PHE A 158 -2.69 15.59 11.93
N TYR A 159 -1.83 14.66 12.36
CA TYR A 159 -1.97 13.96 13.64
C TYR A 159 -1.86 14.91 14.83
N ASP A 160 -0.93 15.88 14.80
CA ASP A 160 -0.81 16.88 15.87
C ASP A 160 -2.09 17.74 15.99
N MET A 161 -2.66 18.15 14.86
CA MET A 161 -3.93 18.88 14.83
C MET A 161 -5.09 18.01 15.33
N PHE A 162 -5.08 16.70 14.99
CA PHE A 162 -6.06 15.74 15.46
C PHE A 162 -5.97 15.57 16.99
N THR A 163 -4.77 15.43 17.53
CA THR A 163 -4.52 15.26 18.95
C THR A 163 -5.02 16.45 19.77
N ARG A 164 -4.82 17.68 19.28
CA ARG A 164 -5.36 18.90 19.93
C ARG A 164 -6.87 18.85 20.16
N GLY A 165 -7.61 18.36 19.18
CA GLY A 165 -9.06 18.22 19.31
C GLY A 165 -9.48 17.06 20.23
N ILE A 166 -8.71 15.97 20.27
CA ILE A 166 -8.92 14.86 21.23
C ILE A 166 -8.65 15.31 22.65
N GLU A 167 -7.60 16.10 22.87
CA GLU A 167 -7.24 16.69 24.16
C GLU A 167 -8.17 17.86 24.57
N ARG A 168 -9.15 18.18 23.74
CA ARG A 168 -10.14 19.26 23.95
C ARG A 168 -9.50 20.63 24.15
N GLN A 169 -8.41 20.91 23.44
CA GLN A 169 -7.84 22.25 23.43
C GLN A 169 -8.89 23.26 22.90
N GLU A 170 -8.93 24.43 23.51
CA GLU A 170 -9.90 25.45 23.14
C GLU A 170 -9.82 25.82 21.66
N GLY A 171 -10.97 25.87 21.00
CA GLY A 171 -11.09 26.14 19.56
C GLY A 171 -10.75 24.97 18.63
N PHE A 172 -10.40 23.78 19.17
CA PHE A 172 -10.10 22.58 18.37
C PHE A 172 -11.14 21.48 18.61
N LYS A 173 -11.49 20.76 17.54
CA LYS A 173 -12.33 19.56 17.61
C LYS A 173 -11.91 18.53 16.58
N SER A 174 -11.88 17.28 16.96
CA SER A 174 -11.42 16.18 16.11
C SER A 174 -12.46 15.08 16.01
N PHE A 175 -12.53 14.47 14.83
CA PHE A 175 -13.44 13.39 14.49
C PHE A 175 -12.66 12.28 13.81
N THR A 176 -13.01 11.04 14.15
CA THR A 176 -12.55 9.86 13.42
C THR A 176 -13.73 8.97 13.11
N PHE A 177 -13.80 8.51 11.84
CA PHE A 177 -14.84 7.60 11.39
C PHE A 177 -14.30 6.62 10.36
N PRO A 178 -14.47 5.32 10.54
CA PRO A 178 -14.17 4.33 9.52
C PRO A 178 -15.11 4.45 8.30
N SER A 179 -14.69 3.85 7.19
CA SER A 179 -15.44 3.90 5.91
C SER A 179 -16.85 3.36 6.01
N ASN A 180 -17.04 2.28 6.77
CA ASN A 180 -18.34 1.58 6.92
C ASN A 180 -19.37 2.34 7.76
N VAL A 181 -19.02 3.47 8.36
CA VAL A 181 -19.97 4.37 9.00
C VAL A 181 -20.83 5.11 7.95
N SER A 182 -20.30 5.26 6.75
CA SER A 182 -21.07 5.80 5.62
C SER A 182 -22.12 4.76 5.16
N PRO A 183 -23.40 5.12 5.12
CA PRO A 183 -24.46 4.21 4.64
C PRO A 183 -24.35 3.89 3.15
N TYR A 184 -23.51 4.63 2.43
CA TYR A 184 -23.24 4.45 1.01
C TYR A 184 -22.02 3.56 0.73
N PHE A 185 -21.31 3.11 1.80
CA PHE A 185 -20.18 2.22 1.65
C PHE A 185 -20.67 0.75 1.60
N PRO A 186 -20.42 0.00 0.49
CA PRO A 186 -20.93 -1.36 0.38
C PRO A 186 -20.27 -2.30 1.40
N ALA A 187 -21.09 -3.08 2.13
CA ALA A 187 -20.58 -4.06 3.09
C ALA A 187 -19.67 -5.12 2.43
N LYS A 188 -19.97 -5.50 1.18
CA LYS A 188 -19.14 -6.44 0.41
C LYS A 188 -17.73 -5.89 0.18
N GLU A 189 -17.61 -4.62 -0.18
CA GLU A 189 -16.34 -3.95 -0.39
C GLU A 189 -15.50 -3.89 0.90
N TRP A 190 -16.17 -3.71 2.05
CA TRP A 190 -15.51 -3.74 3.36
C TRP A 190 -14.86 -5.10 3.65
N GLU A 191 -15.62 -6.18 3.46
CA GLU A 191 -15.14 -7.54 3.69
C GLU A 191 -14.04 -7.94 2.69
N GLU A 192 -14.17 -7.53 1.44
CA GLU A 192 -13.18 -7.78 0.40
C GLU A 192 -11.89 -7.02 0.68
N ALA A 193 -11.97 -5.74 1.03
CA ALA A 193 -10.80 -4.94 1.41
C ALA A 193 -10.09 -5.55 2.64
N LYS A 194 -10.85 -5.96 3.66
CA LYS A 194 -10.32 -6.61 4.86
C LYS A 194 -9.62 -7.95 4.55
N ALA A 195 -10.11 -8.69 3.57
CA ALA A 195 -9.55 -10.00 3.20
C ALA A 195 -8.32 -9.90 2.28
N THR A 196 -8.18 -8.79 1.54
CA THR A 196 -7.18 -8.67 0.47
C THR A 196 -6.06 -7.68 0.76
N LEU A 197 -6.28 -6.73 1.67
CA LEU A 197 -5.28 -5.73 2.05
C LEU A 197 -4.48 -6.19 3.28
N PRO A 198 -3.20 -5.76 3.40
CA PRO A 198 -2.47 -5.88 4.64
C PRO A 198 -3.23 -5.21 5.79
N GLU A 199 -3.14 -5.77 7.00
CA GLU A 199 -3.89 -5.29 8.15
C GLU A 199 -3.67 -3.79 8.41
N ASP A 200 -2.43 -3.32 8.35
CA ASP A 200 -2.11 -1.91 8.57
C ASP A 200 -2.69 -0.99 7.49
N VAL A 201 -2.62 -1.41 6.22
CA VAL A 201 -3.25 -0.66 5.12
C VAL A 201 -4.76 -0.58 5.32
N PHE A 202 -5.40 -1.68 5.72
CA PHE A 202 -6.84 -1.68 6.01
C PHE A 202 -7.18 -0.80 7.21
N ARG A 203 -6.40 -0.88 8.30
CA ARG A 203 -6.59 -0.04 9.49
C ARG A 203 -6.40 1.45 9.17
N GLN A 204 -5.37 1.80 8.41
CA GLN A 204 -5.12 3.18 8.02
C GLN A 204 -6.18 3.70 7.05
N GLU A 205 -6.41 3.01 5.94
CA GLU A 205 -7.20 3.53 4.82
C GLU A 205 -8.72 3.37 5.00
N TYR A 206 -9.16 2.34 5.75
CA TYR A 206 -10.59 2.05 5.93
C TYR A 206 -11.07 2.28 7.36
N MET A 207 -10.26 1.97 8.38
CA MET A 207 -10.64 2.19 9.77
C MET A 207 -10.25 3.59 10.29
N ALA A 208 -9.49 4.37 9.50
CA ALA A 208 -9.01 5.70 9.86
C ALA A 208 -8.15 5.73 11.14
N GLU A 209 -7.32 4.71 11.34
CA GLU A 209 -6.43 4.62 12.49
C GLU A 209 -5.06 5.21 12.17
N PHE A 210 -4.53 6.04 13.08
CA PHE A 210 -3.14 6.47 13.02
C PHE A 210 -2.26 5.34 13.55
N LEU A 211 -1.40 4.83 12.69
CA LEU A 211 -0.48 3.76 13.04
C LEU A 211 0.82 4.34 13.60
N GLU A 212 1.44 3.62 14.52
CA GLU A 212 2.78 3.93 14.99
C GLU A 212 3.82 3.39 14.00
N ASP A 213 4.86 4.17 13.72
CA ASP A 213 5.94 3.82 12.78
C ASP A 213 6.83 2.64 13.26
N SER A 214 6.44 1.96 14.34
CA SER A 214 7.30 1.00 15.05
C SER A 214 7.21 -0.46 14.59
N ALA A 215 6.35 -0.78 13.64
CA ALA A 215 6.25 -2.16 13.13
C ALA A 215 6.87 -2.24 11.73
N GLY A 216 7.85 -3.13 11.54
CA GLY A 216 8.40 -3.45 10.22
C GLY A 216 7.28 -3.82 9.22
N VAL A 217 7.60 -3.75 7.94
CA VAL A 217 6.65 -4.02 6.84
C VAL A 217 5.97 -5.39 6.96
N PHE A 218 6.70 -6.41 7.42
CA PHE A 218 6.20 -7.77 7.56
C PHE A 218 5.92 -8.12 9.01
N ARG A 219 4.69 -8.52 9.31
CA ARG A 219 4.24 -8.95 10.63
C ARG A 219 4.06 -10.46 10.70
N GLY A 220 4.35 -11.05 11.83
CA GLY A 220 4.14 -12.49 12.04
C GLY A 220 5.13 -13.39 11.30
N ILE A 221 6.32 -12.88 10.95
CA ILE A 221 7.39 -13.62 10.28
C ILE A 221 7.69 -14.93 11.00
N ASP A 222 7.78 -14.90 12.34
CA ASP A 222 8.12 -16.09 13.13
C ASP A 222 7.05 -17.19 13.05
N ALA A 223 5.80 -16.82 12.80
CA ALA A 223 4.70 -17.76 12.63
C ALA A 223 4.68 -18.44 11.24
N CYS A 224 5.50 -17.95 10.31
CA CYS A 224 5.71 -18.54 8.98
C CYS A 224 6.91 -19.50 8.94
N LEU A 225 7.66 -19.62 10.05
CA LEU A 225 8.80 -20.52 10.15
C LEU A 225 8.33 -21.93 10.50
N PHE A 226 8.86 -22.95 9.82
CA PHE A 226 8.64 -24.34 10.19
C PHE A 226 9.97 -25.07 10.43
N ASP A 227 9.94 -26.08 11.29
CA ASP A 227 11.11 -26.91 11.57
C ASP A 227 11.27 -27.98 10.49
N ALA A 228 12.28 -27.79 9.63
CA ALA A 228 12.62 -28.76 8.58
C ALA A 228 13.19 -30.08 9.13
N SER A 229 13.57 -30.16 10.41
CA SER A 229 14.11 -31.36 11.02
C SER A 229 13.02 -32.38 11.41
N SER A 230 11.79 -31.90 11.67
CA SER A 230 10.66 -32.76 12.05
C SER A 230 10.05 -33.56 10.90
N GLU A 231 10.36 -33.24 9.65
CA GLU A 231 9.87 -33.93 8.43
C GLU A 231 10.82 -35.02 7.93
N VAL A 232 11.80 -35.50 8.72
CA VAL A 232 12.70 -36.61 8.36
C VAL A 232 12.01 -37.94 8.64
N GLY A 233 11.05 -38.28 7.79
CA GLY A 233 10.32 -39.54 7.84
C GLY A 233 9.47 -39.79 6.60
N GLY A 234 10.05 -40.08 5.48
CA GLY A 234 9.48 -41.07 4.54
C GLY A 234 8.45 -40.65 3.50
N GLN A 235 8.20 -39.37 3.15
CA GLN A 235 7.33 -39.04 1.99
C GLN A 235 7.91 -37.96 1.09
N ARG A 236 9.15 -38.16 0.64
CA ARG A 236 9.95 -37.09 0.02
C ARG A 236 9.85 -36.96 -1.50
N THR A 237 9.26 -37.86 -2.26
CA THR A 237 9.52 -37.87 -3.72
C THR A 237 8.38 -38.23 -4.66
N GLU A 238 7.31 -38.89 -4.27
CA GLU A 238 6.30 -39.33 -5.25
C GLU A 238 5.00 -38.52 -5.23
N ASP A 239 4.50 -38.08 -4.07
CA ASP A 239 3.28 -37.27 -3.98
C ASP A 239 3.49 -35.78 -4.36
N ARG A 240 4.71 -35.24 -4.25
CA ARG A 240 5.05 -33.87 -4.63
C ARG A 240 5.15 -33.62 -6.14
N ARG A 241 5.19 -34.64 -6.96
CA ARG A 241 5.23 -34.55 -8.44
C ARG A 241 3.88 -34.07 -9.05
N ASN A 242 2.81 -34.12 -8.29
CA ASN A 242 1.48 -33.68 -8.74
C ASN A 242 1.14 -32.23 -8.32
N GLY A 243 2.00 -31.52 -7.56
CA GLY A 243 1.82 -30.12 -7.19
C GLY A 243 2.40 -29.17 -8.24
N THR A 244 1.79 -28.00 -8.39
CA THR A 244 2.38 -26.93 -9.21
C THR A 244 3.44 -26.22 -8.38
N VAL A 245 4.71 -26.31 -8.77
CA VAL A 245 5.80 -25.57 -8.15
C VAL A 245 6.01 -24.27 -8.93
N ILE A 246 6.10 -23.17 -8.21
CA ILE A 246 6.44 -21.86 -8.73
C ILE A 246 7.84 -21.48 -8.25
N VAL A 247 8.67 -20.98 -9.15
CA VAL A 247 9.97 -20.41 -8.82
C VAL A 247 9.90 -18.90 -9.02
N GLY A 248 10.03 -18.15 -7.94
CA GLY A 248 10.27 -16.71 -8.00
C GLY A 248 11.76 -16.42 -8.19
N CYS A 249 12.10 -15.56 -9.13
CA CYS A 249 13.47 -15.18 -9.44
C CYS A 249 13.64 -13.67 -9.46
N ASP A 250 14.44 -13.16 -8.54
CA ASP A 250 15.00 -11.83 -8.63
C ASP A 250 16.41 -11.92 -9.22
N ILE A 251 16.67 -11.11 -10.28
CA ILE A 251 17.89 -11.24 -11.07
C ILE A 251 18.78 -10.01 -10.96
N ALA A 252 20.07 -10.22 -10.66
CA ALA A 252 21.05 -9.16 -10.55
C ALA A 252 22.31 -9.44 -11.37
N LYS A 253 23.03 -8.36 -11.74
CA LYS A 253 24.22 -8.48 -12.62
C LYS A 253 25.56 -8.39 -11.89
N HIS A 254 25.76 -7.43 -11.01
CA HIS A 254 27.11 -7.10 -10.51
C HIS A 254 27.26 -7.09 -8.99
N THR A 255 26.46 -6.29 -8.27
CA THR A 255 26.59 -6.06 -6.83
C THR A 255 25.55 -6.78 -6.03
N ASP A 256 24.34 -6.91 -6.58
CA ASP A 256 23.22 -7.55 -5.93
C ASP A 256 23.20 -9.07 -6.19
N TRP A 257 22.32 -9.77 -5.54
CA TRP A 257 22.23 -11.22 -5.61
C TRP A 257 21.12 -11.65 -6.55
N THR A 258 21.41 -12.64 -7.39
CA THR A 258 20.35 -13.40 -8.03
C THR A 258 19.82 -14.43 -7.05
N VAL A 259 18.52 -14.39 -6.79
CA VAL A 259 17.85 -15.27 -5.83
C VAL A 259 16.73 -16.04 -6.51
N LEU A 260 16.68 -17.34 -6.23
CA LEU A 260 15.65 -18.27 -6.68
C LEU A 260 14.96 -18.88 -5.48
N ILE A 261 13.63 -18.85 -5.42
CA ILE A 261 12.83 -19.50 -4.38
C ILE A 261 11.79 -20.39 -5.04
N ALA A 262 11.91 -21.72 -4.82
CA ALA A 262 10.90 -22.68 -5.21
C ALA A 262 9.84 -22.80 -4.13
N MET A 263 8.56 -22.67 -4.49
CA MET A 263 7.43 -22.74 -3.59
C MET A 263 6.34 -23.66 -4.15
N ASP A 264 5.77 -24.50 -3.31
CA ASP A 264 4.59 -25.30 -3.63
C ASP A 264 3.35 -24.39 -3.60
N ALA A 265 2.70 -24.23 -4.75
CA ALA A 265 1.55 -23.34 -4.90
C ALA A 265 0.31 -23.78 -4.13
N LYS A 266 0.21 -25.07 -3.76
CA LYS A 266 -0.93 -25.62 -3.03
C LYS A 266 -0.81 -25.40 -1.53
N THR A 267 0.40 -25.57 -0.99
CA THR A 267 0.64 -25.51 0.46
C THR A 267 1.23 -24.19 0.92
N GLY A 268 1.80 -23.40 -0.01
CA GLY A 268 2.55 -22.18 0.32
C GLY A 268 3.92 -22.45 0.96
N GLN A 269 4.38 -23.70 1.02
CA GLN A 269 5.68 -24.04 1.57
C GLN A 269 6.80 -23.72 0.59
N CYS A 270 7.81 -22.99 1.04
CA CYS A 270 9.07 -22.83 0.33
C CYS A 270 9.87 -24.12 0.42
N LEU A 271 10.30 -24.63 -0.73
CA LEU A 271 10.94 -25.94 -0.87
C LEU A 271 12.46 -25.83 -0.92
N GLU A 272 12.96 -24.86 -1.65
CA GLU A 272 14.39 -24.63 -1.85
C GLU A 272 14.63 -23.15 -2.17
N MET A 273 15.75 -22.61 -1.71
CA MET A 273 16.25 -21.31 -2.08
C MET A 273 17.69 -21.41 -2.54
N GLU A 274 18.00 -20.76 -3.64
CA GLU A 274 19.35 -20.62 -4.16
C GLU A 274 19.69 -19.14 -4.34
N ARG A 275 20.88 -18.74 -3.89
CA ARG A 275 21.37 -17.37 -3.94
C ARG A 275 22.80 -17.35 -4.46
N PHE A 276 23.06 -16.52 -5.47
CA PHE A 276 24.39 -16.35 -6.05
C PHE A 276 24.57 -14.96 -6.64
N ASN A 277 25.83 -14.54 -6.77
CA ASN A 277 26.21 -13.27 -7.41
C ASN A 277 27.50 -13.44 -8.22
N GLN A 278 27.90 -12.39 -8.90
CA GLN A 278 29.20 -12.29 -9.64
C GLN A 278 29.40 -13.43 -10.68
N LEU A 279 28.32 -13.89 -11.29
CA LEU A 279 28.38 -14.86 -12.37
C LEU A 279 28.06 -14.18 -13.71
N ASP A 280 28.72 -14.63 -14.78
CA ASP A 280 28.39 -14.20 -16.14
C ASP A 280 27.01 -14.67 -16.57
N TRP A 281 26.36 -13.91 -17.45
CA TRP A 281 25.00 -14.18 -17.93
C TRP A 281 24.78 -15.61 -18.44
N PRO A 282 25.68 -16.24 -19.23
CA PRO A 282 25.50 -17.60 -19.66
C PRO A 282 25.41 -18.60 -18.48
N LEU A 283 26.29 -18.45 -17.48
CA LEU A 283 26.29 -19.30 -16.29
C LEU A 283 25.08 -19.07 -15.41
N GLN A 284 24.65 -17.80 -15.25
CA GLN A 284 23.43 -17.49 -14.51
C GLN A 284 22.21 -18.16 -15.16
N LYS A 285 22.04 -17.99 -16.49
CA LYS A 285 20.91 -18.60 -17.23
C LYS A 285 20.89 -20.11 -17.12
N GLU A 286 22.05 -20.75 -17.24
CA GLU A 286 22.16 -22.20 -17.08
C GLU A 286 21.76 -22.65 -15.67
N ARG A 287 22.21 -21.94 -14.65
CA ARG A 287 21.91 -22.22 -13.24
C ARG A 287 20.42 -22.03 -12.95
N ILE A 288 19.81 -20.93 -13.40
CA ILE A 288 18.38 -20.68 -13.30
C ILE A 288 17.60 -21.81 -14.00
N ALA A 289 17.95 -22.15 -15.24
CA ALA A 289 17.28 -23.19 -15.99
C ALA A 289 17.42 -24.58 -15.33
N GLY A 290 18.59 -24.88 -14.77
CA GLY A 290 18.83 -26.10 -14.00
C GLY A 290 17.95 -26.20 -12.75
N PHE A 291 17.84 -25.11 -11.99
CA PHE A 291 16.98 -25.02 -10.81
C PHE A 291 15.51 -25.24 -11.19
N VAL A 292 15.00 -24.52 -12.19
CA VAL A 292 13.60 -24.61 -12.64
C VAL A 292 13.25 -26.02 -13.17
N ARG A 293 14.15 -26.65 -13.95
CA ARG A 293 13.96 -28.03 -14.46
C ARG A 293 13.91 -29.05 -13.35
N ARG A 294 14.75 -28.94 -12.31
CA ARG A 294 14.77 -29.84 -11.14
C ARG A 294 13.41 -29.91 -10.44
N TRP A 295 12.70 -28.78 -10.38
CA TRP A 295 11.37 -28.69 -9.78
C TRP A 295 10.22 -28.84 -10.77
N ASN A 296 10.49 -28.97 -12.08
CA ASN A 296 9.48 -28.89 -13.14
C ASN A 296 8.54 -27.67 -12.96
N ALA A 297 9.11 -26.56 -12.57
CA ALA A 297 8.40 -25.38 -12.08
C ALA A 297 7.96 -24.42 -13.18
N LEU A 298 7.01 -23.54 -12.87
CA LEU A 298 6.80 -22.27 -13.58
C LEU A 298 7.79 -21.25 -13.02
N LEU A 299 8.60 -20.64 -13.87
CA LEU A 299 9.47 -19.53 -13.50
C LEU A 299 8.69 -18.21 -13.60
N VAL A 300 8.73 -17.43 -12.52
CA VAL A 300 8.27 -16.03 -12.48
C VAL A 300 9.47 -15.16 -12.16
N MET A 301 9.81 -14.21 -13.04
CA MET A 301 10.99 -13.38 -12.88
C MET A 301 10.71 -11.92 -13.22
N ASP A 302 11.50 -11.01 -12.64
CA ASP A 302 11.45 -9.61 -13.07
C ASP A 302 12.00 -9.49 -14.51
N ALA A 303 11.14 -9.04 -15.42
CA ALA A 303 11.44 -8.81 -16.84
C ALA A 303 11.57 -7.31 -17.13
N THR A 304 12.15 -6.53 -16.21
CA THR A 304 12.36 -5.10 -16.33
C THR A 304 13.85 -4.80 -16.57
N GLY A 305 14.19 -3.95 -17.51
CA GLY A 305 15.56 -3.51 -17.77
C GLY A 305 16.51 -4.67 -18.12
N VAL A 306 17.43 -5.02 -17.21
CA VAL A 306 18.41 -6.11 -17.43
C VAL A 306 17.77 -7.49 -17.47
N GLY A 307 16.58 -7.65 -16.90
CA GLY A 307 15.81 -8.91 -16.89
C GLY A 307 15.20 -9.24 -18.24
N ASP A 308 14.91 -8.26 -19.08
CA ASP A 308 14.21 -8.45 -20.35
C ASP A 308 14.97 -9.38 -21.34
N PRO A 309 16.28 -9.20 -21.63
CA PRO A 309 17.01 -10.14 -22.49
C PRO A 309 17.19 -11.54 -21.88
N VAL A 310 17.33 -11.62 -20.54
CA VAL A 310 17.48 -12.90 -19.85
C VAL A 310 16.17 -13.66 -19.85
N TYR A 311 15.04 -12.96 -19.69
CA TYR A 311 13.70 -13.50 -19.82
C TYR A 311 13.48 -14.12 -21.20
N ASP A 312 13.82 -13.40 -22.28
CA ASP A 312 13.66 -13.89 -23.63
C ASP A 312 14.49 -15.15 -23.90
N ASP A 313 15.71 -15.22 -23.37
CA ASP A 313 16.57 -16.40 -23.52
C ASP A 313 16.05 -17.60 -22.72
N LEU A 314 15.61 -17.39 -21.49
CA LEU A 314 15.05 -18.46 -20.65
C LEU A 314 13.73 -18.99 -21.21
N ARG A 315 12.90 -18.15 -21.82
CA ARG A 315 11.66 -18.54 -22.46
C ARG A 315 11.88 -19.47 -23.67
N ARG A 316 13.05 -19.40 -24.31
CA ARG A 316 13.41 -20.32 -25.42
C ARG A 316 13.79 -21.73 -24.94
N VAL A 317 14.28 -21.86 -23.70
CA VAL A 317 14.85 -23.10 -23.18
C VAL A 317 14.03 -23.74 -22.05
N LEU A 318 13.06 -23.03 -21.51
CA LEU A 318 12.14 -23.49 -20.46
C LEU A 318 10.69 -23.48 -20.98
N PRO A 319 9.87 -24.48 -20.62
CA PRO A 319 8.50 -24.60 -21.14
C PRO A 319 7.53 -23.58 -20.53
N ARG A 320 7.82 -23.09 -19.32
CA ARG A 320 6.93 -22.20 -18.56
C ARG A 320 7.73 -21.08 -17.92
N VAL A 321 7.65 -19.86 -18.48
CA VAL A 321 8.30 -18.66 -17.95
C VAL A 321 7.34 -17.48 -18.09
N GLU A 322 7.12 -16.78 -17.00
CA GLU A 322 6.31 -15.57 -16.93
C GLU A 322 7.15 -14.38 -16.45
N GLY A 323 7.03 -13.27 -17.17
CA GLY A 323 7.74 -12.03 -16.86
C GLY A 323 6.87 -11.07 -16.07
N PHE A 324 7.36 -10.66 -14.92
CA PHE A 324 6.76 -9.58 -14.14
C PHE A 324 7.40 -8.25 -14.55
N LYS A 325 6.59 -7.24 -14.88
CA LYS A 325 7.09 -5.88 -15.20
C LYS A 325 6.98 -5.00 -13.96
N SER A 326 8.15 -4.68 -13.41
CA SER A 326 8.29 -3.85 -12.22
C SER A 326 8.13 -2.37 -12.56
N THR A 327 7.15 -1.73 -11.96
CA THR A 327 6.94 -0.27 -11.88
C THR A 327 6.77 0.09 -10.42
N ALA A 328 6.82 1.35 -10.04
CA ALA A 328 6.57 1.77 -8.66
C ALA A 328 5.22 1.26 -8.12
N GLN A 329 4.20 1.21 -8.97
CA GLN A 329 2.87 0.70 -8.59
C GLN A 329 2.88 -0.83 -8.45
N THR A 330 3.38 -1.56 -9.46
CA THR A 330 3.36 -3.02 -9.45
C THR A 330 4.31 -3.60 -8.39
N LYS A 331 5.46 -2.96 -8.10
CA LYS A 331 6.34 -3.33 -6.97
C LYS A 331 5.59 -3.19 -5.65
N ARG A 332 4.81 -2.11 -5.46
CA ARG A 332 3.98 -1.92 -4.26
C ARG A 332 2.94 -3.03 -4.11
N GLU A 333 2.20 -3.33 -5.17
CA GLU A 333 1.19 -4.39 -5.17
C GLU A 333 1.81 -5.77 -4.90
N LEU A 334 3.01 -6.03 -5.43
CA LEU A 334 3.78 -7.24 -5.21
C LEU A 334 4.13 -7.43 -3.73
N VAL A 335 4.71 -6.39 -3.10
CA VAL A 335 5.09 -6.41 -1.69
C VAL A 335 3.85 -6.52 -0.79
N GLN A 336 2.78 -5.77 -1.07
CA GLN A 336 1.52 -5.88 -0.33
C GLN A 336 0.92 -7.29 -0.42
N GLY A 337 1.02 -7.93 -1.59
CA GLY A 337 0.63 -9.32 -1.76
C GLY A 337 1.41 -10.29 -0.87
N LEU A 338 2.72 -10.07 -0.72
CA LEU A 338 3.55 -10.83 0.20
C LEU A 338 3.21 -10.54 1.67
N MET A 339 2.96 -9.27 2.04
CA MET A 339 2.54 -8.90 3.40
C MET A 339 1.29 -9.69 3.82
N VAL A 340 0.26 -9.69 2.97
CA VAL A 340 -0.97 -10.46 3.22
C VAL A 340 -0.69 -11.96 3.34
N ALA A 341 0.19 -12.52 2.49
CA ALA A 341 0.51 -13.93 2.54
C ALA A 341 1.22 -14.31 3.85
N VAL A 342 2.09 -13.44 4.37
CA VAL A 342 2.78 -13.62 5.66
C VAL A 342 1.79 -13.49 6.82
N GLU A 343 1.00 -12.43 6.88
CA GLU A 343 0.00 -12.19 7.93
C GLU A 343 -1.02 -13.33 8.03
N GLN A 344 -1.43 -13.87 6.89
CA GLN A 344 -2.39 -14.98 6.79
C GLN A 344 -1.74 -16.36 6.84
N ARG A 345 -0.41 -16.43 7.03
CA ARG A 345 0.37 -17.69 7.04
C ARG A 345 0.16 -18.56 5.80
N ARG A 346 -0.02 -17.91 4.65
CA ARG A 346 -0.16 -18.58 3.36
C ARG A 346 1.19 -18.86 2.70
N VAL A 347 2.27 -18.40 3.28
CA VAL A 347 3.65 -18.68 2.90
C VAL A 347 4.43 -19.13 4.12
N MET A 348 5.23 -20.18 3.97
CA MET A 348 6.03 -20.73 5.06
C MET A 348 7.40 -21.13 4.52
N TRP A 349 8.44 -20.94 5.33
CA TRP A 349 9.80 -21.32 4.98
C TRP A 349 10.52 -21.94 6.18
N PRO A 350 11.58 -22.75 5.93
CA PRO A 350 12.30 -23.41 7.01
C PRO A 350 12.91 -22.40 8.00
N ALA A 351 12.77 -22.66 9.28
CA ALA A 351 13.57 -21.97 10.30
C ALA A 351 15.04 -22.31 10.08
N GLY A 352 15.90 -21.31 10.02
CA GLY A 352 17.33 -21.51 10.14
C GLY A 352 17.64 -22.23 11.47
N ASN A 353 18.72 -22.99 11.54
CA ASN A 353 19.14 -23.58 12.81
C ASN A 353 19.55 -22.45 13.75
N GLY A 354 18.62 -22.00 14.59
CA GLY A 354 18.89 -21.02 15.62
C GLY A 354 20.10 -21.48 16.44
N ILE A 355 21.13 -20.64 16.52
CA ILE A 355 22.17 -20.80 17.52
C ILE A 355 21.46 -20.61 18.85
N ASN A 356 21.23 -21.70 19.57
CA ASN A 356 20.81 -21.65 20.97
C ASN A 356 21.86 -20.82 21.74
N HIS A 357 21.51 -19.60 22.12
CA HIS A 357 22.25 -18.81 23.10
C HIS A 357 22.05 -19.42 24.48
N GLU A 358 22.55 -20.63 24.68
CA GLU A 358 22.91 -21.16 26.00
C GLU A 358 24.22 -21.93 25.86
N GLY A 359 25.25 -21.39 26.49
CA GLY A 359 26.58 -21.93 26.46
C GLY A 359 26.65 -23.32 27.07
N THR A 360 27.13 -24.26 26.29
CA THR A 360 27.84 -25.42 26.83
C THR A 360 28.97 -25.78 25.86
N LYS A 361 30.21 -25.63 26.39
CA LYS A 361 31.42 -26.21 25.82
C LYS A 361 31.30 -27.72 25.94
N GLY A 362 31.49 -28.45 24.83
CA GLY A 362 31.49 -29.90 24.82
C GLY A 362 32.05 -30.45 23.52
N THR A 363 33.37 -30.71 23.54
CA THR A 363 34.18 -31.77 22.88
C THR A 363 33.69 -32.44 21.61
N LYS A 364 34.64 -32.45 20.66
CA LYS A 364 34.85 -33.28 19.47
C LYS A 364 34.26 -34.66 19.49
N GLU A 365 33.59 -35.06 18.38
CA GLU A 365 33.76 -36.39 17.80
C GLU A 365 33.71 -36.30 16.27
N LEU A 366 34.74 -36.86 15.65
CA LEU A 366 34.86 -37.09 14.21
C LEU A 366 34.00 -38.31 13.83
N GLY A 367 33.05 -38.13 12.90
CA GLY A 367 32.27 -39.22 12.34
C GLY A 367 31.83 -38.92 10.91
N ILE A 368 32.13 -39.78 10.00
CA ILE A 368 31.91 -39.88 8.56
C ILE A 368 30.45 -39.51 8.19
N GLY A 369 30.23 -38.26 7.78
CA GLY A 369 28.91 -37.72 7.37
C GLY A 369 29.03 -36.33 6.74
N GLY A 370 30.22 -35.95 6.29
CA GLY A 370 30.58 -34.55 5.99
C GLY A 370 29.80 -33.84 4.86
N THR A 371 29.23 -34.56 3.89
CA THR A 371 28.59 -33.94 2.70
C THR A 371 27.14 -33.56 2.94
N LEU A 372 26.37 -34.33 3.66
CA LEU A 372 24.96 -34.04 3.97
C LEU A 372 24.80 -32.92 5.01
N ASN A 373 25.73 -32.84 5.97
CA ASN A 373 25.70 -31.76 6.98
C ASN A 373 26.18 -30.41 6.43
N ALA A 374 27.14 -30.38 5.49
CA ALA A 374 27.58 -29.18 4.83
C ALA A 374 26.49 -28.59 3.92
N GLN A 375 25.75 -29.40 3.18
CA GLN A 375 24.61 -28.96 2.39
C GLN A 375 23.44 -28.46 3.25
N ARG A 376 23.18 -29.12 4.39
CA ARG A 376 22.16 -28.65 5.37
C ARG A 376 22.56 -27.34 6.02
N SER A 377 23.82 -27.12 6.36
CA SER A 377 24.27 -25.86 6.97
C SER A 377 24.20 -24.67 6.00
N THR A 378 24.51 -24.88 4.71
CA THR A 378 24.38 -23.85 3.67
C THR A 378 22.92 -23.53 3.36
N LEU A 379 22.03 -24.50 3.31
CA LEU A 379 20.59 -24.30 3.09
C LEU A 379 19.96 -23.51 4.25
N ASN A 380 20.31 -23.80 5.49
CA ASN A 380 19.79 -23.12 6.65
C ASN A 380 20.27 -21.65 6.74
N ALA A 381 21.54 -21.40 6.43
CA ALA A 381 22.08 -20.04 6.38
C ALA A 381 21.38 -19.14 5.35
N THR A 382 20.85 -19.72 4.27
CA THR A 382 20.13 -18.98 3.22
C THR A 382 18.76 -18.49 3.69
N TRP A 383 17.99 -19.31 4.42
CA TRP A 383 16.68 -18.91 4.97
C TRP A 383 16.79 -17.86 6.10
N GLU A 384 17.89 -17.88 6.85
CA GLU A 384 18.19 -16.83 7.84
C GLU A 384 18.39 -15.47 7.18
N VAL A 385 19.00 -15.42 5.98
CA VAL A 385 19.14 -14.19 5.21
C VAL A 385 17.78 -13.63 4.80
N LEU A 386 16.88 -14.46 4.24
CA LEU A 386 15.50 -14.03 3.92
C LEU A 386 14.80 -13.46 5.14
N THR A 387 14.84 -14.20 6.27
CA THR A 387 14.20 -13.75 7.52
C THR A 387 14.77 -12.42 7.99
N ALA A 388 16.09 -12.23 7.88
CA ALA A 388 16.75 -10.98 8.27
C ALA A 388 16.41 -9.81 7.33
N GLU A 389 16.32 -10.05 6.01
CA GLU A 389 15.87 -9.05 5.04
C GLU A 389 14.43 -8.63 5.34
N MET A 390 13.51 -9.58 5.56
CA MET A 390 12.10 -9.29 5.88
C MET A 390 11.93 -8.47 7.16
N ARG A 391 12.73 -8.76 8.20
CA ARG A 391 12.68 -8.01 9.47
C ARG A 391 13.18 -6.58 9.35
N ARG A 392 14.04 -6.29 8.37
CA ARG A 392 14.64 -4.98 8.13
C ARG A 392 13.92 -4.19 7.04
N TYR A 393 12.97 -4.81 6.35
CA TYR A 393 12.26 -4.16 5.26
C TYR A 393 11.43 -2.98 5.77
N GLU A 394 11.58 -1.83 5.14
CA GLU A 394 10.98 -0.58 5.58
C GLU A 394 10.02 -0.03 4.53
N TYR A 395 9.17 0.87 4.95
CA TYR A 395 8.37 1.67 4.02
C TYR A 395 8.69 3.14 4.22
N GLU A 396 8.66 3.88 3.13
CA GLU A 396 8.77 5.33 3.12
C GLU A 396 7.46 5.94 2.62
N ILE A 397 7.01 6.99 3.28
CA ILE A 397 5.88 7.77 2.83
C ILE A 397 6.43 9.01 2.12
N GLY A 398 6.30 9.05 0.80
CA GLY A 398 6.70 10.19 0.01
C GLY A 398 5.86 11.44 0.31
N PRO A 399 6.31 12.63 -0.13
CA PRO A 399 5.63 13.91 0.13
C PRO A 399 4.17 13.96 -0.34
N THR A 400 3.80 13.14 -1.31
CA THR A 400 2.44 13.00 -1.85
C THR A 400 1.58 11.96 -1.14
N GLY A 401 2.05 11.40 -0.01
CA GLY A 401 1.39 10.30 0.71
C GLY A 401 1.53 8.93 0.02
N GLN A 402 2.39 8.83 -1.00
CA GLN A 402 2.68 7.58 -1.68
C GLN A 402 3.61 6.72 -0.81
N ILE A 403 3.19 5.48 -0.55
CA ILE A 403 4.02 4.50 0.17
C ILE A 403 4.91 3.80 -0.85
N SER A 404 6.22 3.75 -0.58
CA SER A 404 7.21 2.92 -1.24
C SER A 404 7.81 1.93 -0.24
N TYR A 405 8.22 0.76 -0.73
CA TYR A 405 8.80 -0.30 0.08
C TYR A 405 10.20 -0.61 -0.42
N ALA A 406 11.18 -0.68 0.47
CA ALA A 406 12.56 -1.00 0.14
C ALA A 406 13.33 -1.52 1.36
N ALA A 407 14.50 -2.14 1.12
CA ALA A 407 15.48 -2.32 2.18
C ALA A 407 16.12 -0.97 2.55
N PRO A 408 16.53 -0.78 3.82
CA PRO A 408 17.31 0.39 4.23
C PRO A 408 18.58 0.55 3.40
N SER A 409 19.06 1.79 3.29
CA SER A 409 20.31 2.09 2.54
C SER A 409 21.48 1.21 3.01
N GLY A 410 22.12 0.53 2.05
CA GLY A 410 23.22 -0.41 2.31
C GLY A 410 22.81 -1.85 2.61
N TYR A 411 21.53 -2.16 2.54
CA TYR A 411 20.99 -3.51 2.65
C TYR A 411 20.34 -3.96 1.34
N HIS A 412 20.16 -5.29 1.19
CA HIS A 412 19.56 -5.93 0.01
C HIS A 412 18.14 -6.36 0.29
N ASP A 413 17.30 -6.43 -0.77
CA ASP A 413 15.92 -6.95 -0.73
C ASP A 413 15.69 -8.10 -1.73
N ASP A 414 16.77 -8.66 -2.27
CA ASP A 414 16.71 -9.67 -3.34
C ASP A 414 15.92 -10.92 -2.93
N CYS A 415 16.09 -11.40 -1.68
CA CYS A 415 15.34 -12.56 -1.17
C CYS A 415 13.86 -12.23 -0.97
N VAL A 416 13.55 -11.03 -0.49
CA VAL A 416 12.18 -10.55 -0.33
C VAL A 416 11.49 -10.46 -1.68
N MET A 417 12.16 -9.91 -2.69
CA MET A 417 11.61 -9.77 -4.04
C MET A 417 11.40 -11.11 -4.72
N ALA A 418 12.35 -12.05 -4.60
CA ALA A 418 12.20 -13.41 -5.12
C ALA A 418 11.01 -14.14 -4.47
N LEU A 419 10.83 -14.01 -3.15
CA LEU A 419 9.68 -14.58 -2.44
C LEU A 419 8.36 -13.93 -2.88
N ALA A 420 8.36 -12.61 -3.04
CA ALA A 420 7.17 -11.88 -3.49
C ALA A 420 6.74 -12.31 -4.91
N LEU A 421 7.70 -12.52 -5.83
CA LEU A 421 7.45 -13.05 -7.16
C LEU A 421 6.89 -14.50 -7.11
N ALA A 422 7.41 -15.37 -6.23
CA ALA A 422 6.89 -16.72 -6.03
C ALA A 422 5.44 -16.69 -5.54
N VAL A 423 5.14 -15.87 -4.51
CA VAL A 423 3.79 -15.68 -3.96
C VAL A 423 2.83 -15.12 -5.02
N TRP A 424 3.26 -14.13 -5.79
CA TRP A 424 2.47 -13.58 -6.88
C TRP A 424 2.16 -14.66 -7.94
N GLY A 425 3.14 -15.47 -8.31
CA GLY A 425 2.99 -16.59 -9.23
C GLY A 425 1.99 -17.65 -8.71
N CYS A 426 2.05 -17.97 -7.42
CA CYS A 426 1.10 -18.90 -6.81
C CYS A 426 -0.34 -18.36 -6.83
N ARG A 427 -0.53 -17.06 -6.57
CA ARG A 427 -1.85 -16.42 -6.62
C ARG A 427 -2.41 -16.36 -8.04
N THR A 428 -1.54 -16.17 -9.03
CA THR A 428 -1.95 -15.95 -10.43
C THR A 428 -2.11 -17.26 -11.21
N PHE A 429 -1.25 -18.27 -10.95
CA PHE A 429 -1.16 -19.47 -11.76
C PHE A 429 -1.32 -20.79 -10.98
N GLY A 430 -1.31 -20.73 -9.65
CA GLY A 430 -1.32 -21.92 -8.78
C GLY A 430 -2.66 -22.62 -8.63
N VAL A 431 -3.76 -22.03 -9.10
CA VAL A 431 -5.11 -22.60 -9.03
C VAL A 431 -5.42 -23.34 -10.33
N GLU A 432 -5.84 -24.62 -10.22
CA GLU A 432 -6.27 -25.39 -11.39
C GLU A 432 -7.45 -24.70 -12.10
N PRO A 433 -7.49 -24.66 -13.45
CA PRO A 433 -8.57 -24.04 -14.21
C PRO A 433 -9.97 -24.54 -13.83
N GLY A 434 -10.11 -25.78 -13.38
CA GLY A 434 -11.36 -26.38 -12.91
C GLY A 434 -11.89 -25.80 -11.59
N LEU A 435 -11.01 -25.27 -10.74
CA LEU A 435 -11.41 -24.62 -9.49
C LEU A 435 -11.87 -23.18 -9.74
N MET A 436 -11.25 -22.50 -10.69
CA MET A 436 -11.68 -21.16 -11.17
C MET A 436 -13.12 -21.17 -11.71
N MET A 437 -13.49 -22.20 -12.49
CA MET A 437 -14.86 -22.36 -12.96
C MET A 437 -15.88 -22.60 -11.83
N ARG A 438 -15.48 -23.34 -10.77
CA ARG A 438 -16.36 -23.59 -9.60
C ARG A 438 -16.52 -22.37 -8.69
N LEU A 439 -15.55 -21.45 -8.72
CA LEU A 439 -15.60 -20.18 -7.94
C LEU A 439 -16.25 -19.03 -8.70
N GLY A 440 -16.78 -19.25 -9.91
CA GLY A 440 -17.42 -18.22 -10.72
C GLY A 440 -16.47 -17.19 -11.35
N MET A 441 -15.15 -17.46 -11.31
CA MET A 441 -14.14 -16.60 -11.92
C MET A 441 -13.98 -16.99 -13.39
N GLY A 442 -14.70 -16.30 -14.29
CA GLY A 442 -14.64 -16.55 -15.72
C GLY A 442 -13.37 -16.05 -16.38
N LEU A 443 -12.66 -16.95 -17.07
CA LEU A 443 -11.62 -16.58 -18.03
C LEU A 443 -12.30 -16.00 -19.28
N ARG A 444 -12.24 -14.70 -19.51
CA ARG A 444 -12.55 -14.13 -20.83
C ARG A 444 -11.31 -14.22 -21.72
N SER A 445 -11.38 -14.99 -22.77
CA SER A 445 -10.42 -14.96 -23.86
C SER A 445 -10.82 -13.86 -24.83
N GLU A 446 -10.11 -12.73 -24.81
CA GLU A 446 -10.14 -11.82 -25.94
C GLU A 446 -9.17 -12.34 -26.99
N GLY A 447 -9.64 -12.42 -28.23
CA GLY A 447 -8.87 -12.94 -29.36
C GLY A 447 -7.63 -12.09 -29.63
N GLY A 448 -6.48 -12.70 -29.48
CA GLY A 448 -5.18 -12.09 -29.75
C GLY A 448 -4.18 -12.21 -28.60
N GLY A 449 -3.71 -13.42 -28.31
CA GLY A 449 -2.38 -13.66 -27.74
C GLY A 449 -2.07 -13.19 -26.30
N ARG A 450 -2.98 -12.63 -25.52
CA ARG A 450 -2.76 -12.25 -24.12
C ARG A 450 -3.91 -12.78 -23.25
N ARG A 451 -3.58 -13.59 -22.25
CA ARG A 451 -4.52 -13.99 -21.19
C ARG A 451 -4.46 -12.95 -20.08
N THR A 452 -5.51 -12.15 -19.94
CA THR A 452 -5.68 -11.23 -18.82
C THR A 452 -6.73 -11.83 -17.88
N VAL A 453 -6.38 -11.97 -16.59
CA VAL A 453 -7.34 -12.37 -15.55
C VAL A 453 -7.98 -11.10 -15.03
N THR A 454 -9.26 -10.92 -15.26
CA THR A 454 -10.06 -9.84 -14.67
C THR A 454 -10.95 -10.44 -13.58
N LEU A 455 -10.83 -9.96 -12.37
CA LEU A 455 -11.74 -10.26 -11.27
C LEU A 455 -13.08 -9.56 -11.58
N ALA A 456 -14.15 -10.32 -11.54
CA ALA A 456 -15.50 -9.79 -11.63
C ALA A 456 -16.03 -9.41 -10.24
#